data_bccb900069d6a35a825bd818c71acc42
#
_entry.id   bccb900069d6a35a825bd818c71acc42
#
_cell.length_a   1.000
_cell.length_b   1.000
_cell.length_c   1.000
_cell.angle_alpha   90.00
_cell.angle_beta   90.00
_cell.angle_gamma   90.00
#
_symmetry.space_group_name_H-M   'P 1'
#
loop_
_entity.id
_entity.type
_entity.pdbx_description
1 polymer ?
#
loop_
_entity_poly.entity_id
_entity_poly.type
_entity_poly.pdbx_seq_one_letter_code
_entity_poly.pdbx_strand_id
1 'polypeptide(L)'
;MLLIFPLPTQARKPHSERMSEAPLLQINLPGITKIKSGKVREVFDLGDSLLFVASDRISAYDCVMPNGIPRKGEVLTQISHFWFDQTEALFPNHRLARPGEPLPAALAPFEKELARRSMIVRKSAPLPVECVVRGYLAGSGWLEYQRSGLVCGIALPGGLVECSELPTPIFTPATKAETGHDENISFDVAATAIGADLANRVRDASLRLYSFARDFARERGIIIADTKFEFGLCNGQLLLIDEVLTPDSSRFWPSDSYRPGQAQPSFDKQFVRDYLSGLAWDKTPPAPPLPDNIVAKTQAKYFEAYRRLTSREL
;
A
#
# COMPACT_ATOMS: atom_id res chain seq x y z
N MET A 1 -43.71 6.56 46.56
CA MET A 1 -42.97 5.38 46.09
C MET A 1 -43.12 5.39 44.56
N LEU A 2 -42.15 6.05 43.89
CA LEU A 2 -42.13 6.16 42.40
C LEU A 2 -41.38 4.96 41.86
N LEU A 3 -42.07 4.15 41.06
CA LEU A 3 -41.45 3.05 40.29
C LEU A 3 -40.77 3.62 39.06
N ILE A 4 -39.44 3.55 39.01
CA ILE A 4 -38.63 3.90 37.86
C ILE A 4 -38.51 2.62 36.98
N PHE A 5 -39.14 2.62 35.80
CA PHE A 5 -38.95 1.58 34.80
C PHE A 5 -37.65 1.85 34.03
N PRO A 6 -36.79 0.86 33.82
CA PRO A 6 -35.63 1.03 32.99
C PRO A 6 -36.02 1.11 31.50
N LEU A 7 -35.46 2.08 30.79
CA LEU A 7 -35.57 2.20 29.33
C LEU A 7 -34.97 0.96 28.62
N PRO A 8 -35.55 0.48 27.54
CA PRO A 8 -35.00 -0.67 26.81
C PRO A 8 -33.67 -0.30 26.15
N THR A 9 -32.64 -1.04 26.50
CA THR A 9 -31.34 -1.02 25.82
C THR A 9 -31.53 -1.45 24.37
N GLN A 10 -31.31 -0.55 23.43
CA GLN A 10 -31.24 -0.90 22.01
C GLN A 10 -30.08 -1.87 21.82
N ALA A 11 -30.40 -3.11 21.47
CA ALA A 11 -29.43 -4.12 21.07
C ALA A 11 -28.67 -3.62 19.85
N ARG A 12 -27.33 -3.48 19.95
CA ARG A 12 -26.47 -3.23 18.82
C ARG A 12 -26.61 -4.41 17.85
N LYS A 13 -27.03 -4.14 16.63
CA LYS A 13 -27.09 -5.13 15.57
C LYS A 13 -25.70 -5.76 15.36
N PRO A 14 -25.61 -7.08 15.18
CA PRO A 14 -24.33 -7.74 15.00
C PRO A 14 -23.67 -7.32 13.66
N HIS A 15 -22.36 -7.32 13.66
CA HIS A 15 -21.40 -6.87 12.63
C HIS A 15 -21.59 -7.51 11.23
N SER A 16 -22.43 -8.53 11.09
CA SER A 16 -22.63 -9.31 9.86
C SER A 16 -23.45 -8.60 8.76
N GLU A 17 -24.15 -7.51 9.05
CA GLU A 17 -25.02 -6.84 8.06
C GLU A 17 -24.33 -5.77 7.19
N ARG A 18 -23.04 -5.45 7.40
CA ARG A 18 -22.31 -4.47 6.58
C ARG A 18 -21.47 -5.09 5.43
N MET A 19 -21.55 -6.36 5.20
CA MET A 19 -20.66 -7.10 4.26
C MET A 19 -21.20 -7.22 2.82
N SER A 20 -22.17 -6.46 2.37
CA SER A 20 -22.80 -6.64 1.04
C SER A 20 -22.72 -5.44 0.09
N GLU A 21 -21.76 -4.53 0.24
CA GLU A 21 -21.54 -3.56 -0.83
C GLU A 21 -20.72 -4.21 -1.95
N ALA A 22 -21.24 -4.15 -3.19
CA ALA A 22 -20.52 -4.62 -4.36
C ALA A 22 -19.19 -3.84 -4.51
N PRO A 23 -18.09 -4.49 -4.93
CA PRO A 23 -16.81 -3.81 -5.09
C PRO A 23 -16.89 -2.77 -6.22
N LEU A 24 -16.33 -1.59 -6.01
CA LEU A 24 -16.22 -0.54 -7.02
C LEU A 24 -15.03 -0.84 -7.93
N LEU A 25 -15.29 -1.40 -9.11
CA LEU A 25 -14.24 -1.81 -10.06
C LEU A 25 -13.91 -0.73 -11.09
N GLN A 26 -14.90 0.11 -11.45
CA GLN A 26 -14.76 1.17 -12.43
C GLN A 26 -15.16 2.50 -11.80
N ILE A 27 -14.38 3.51 -12.08
CA ILE A 27 -14.62 4.87 -11.61
C ILE A 27 -14.76 5.75 -12.84
N ASN A 28 -15.91 6.38 -12.97
CA ASN A 28 -16.21 7.29 -14.06
C ASN A 28 -16.77 8.60 -13.49
N LEU A 29 -16.07 9.70 -13.74
CA LEU A 29 -16.45 11.05 -13.28
C LEU A 29 -16.75 11.91 -14.50
N PRO A 30 -17.98 11.92 -15.01
CA PRO A 30 -18.37 12.73 -16.16
C PRO A 30 -17.98 14.20 -15.99
N GLY A 31 -17.32 14.77 -17.01
CA GLY A 31 -16.84 16.15 -16.96
C GLY A 31 -15.45 16.33 -16.32
N ILE A 32 -14.86 15.31 -15.72
CA ILE A 32 -13.48 15.35 -15.18
C ILE A 32 -12.56 14.50 -16.05
N THR A 33 -11.47 15.06 -16.52
CA THR A 33 -10.55 14.39 -17.44
C THR A 33 -9.77 13.29 -16.72
N LYS A 34 -9.98 12.02 -17.11
CA LYS A 34 -9.17 10.90 -16.67
C LYS A 34 -7.89 10.86 -17.48
N ILE A 35 -6.72 10.97 -16.82
CA ILE A 35 -5.41 10.98 -17.48
C ILE A 35 -4.66 9.65 -17.37
N LYS A 36 -5.02 8.80 -16.39
CA LYS A 36 -4.40 7.48 -16.24
C LYS A 36 -5.35 6.49 -15.56
N SER A 37 -5.34 5.26 -16.06
CA SER A 37 -5.99 4.11 -15.42
C SER A 37 -4.91 3.11 -15.04
N GLY A 38 -4.68 2.93 -13.74
CA GLY A 38 -3.73 1.95 -13.20
C GLY A 38 -4.41 0.63 -12.88
N LYS A 39 -3.64 -0.35 -12.40
CA LYS A 39 -4.16 -1.68 -12.01
C LYS A 39 -5.25 -1.59 -10.92
N VAL A 40 -5.13 -0.63 -9.99
CA VAL A 40 -6.01 -0.50 -8.82
C VAL A 40 -6.49 0.93 -8.57
N ARG A 41 -6.10 1.91 -9.37
CA ARG A 41 -6.37 3.34 -9.14
C ARG A 41 -6.58 4.07 -10.44
N GLU A 42 -7.47 5.07 -10.40
CA GLU A 42 -7.67 6.04 -11.48
C GLU A 42 -7.06 7.39 -11.10
N VAL A 43 -6.54 8.12 -12.08
CA VAL A 43 -5.98 9.46 -11.92
C VAL A 43 -6.72 10.42 -12.83
N PHE A 44 -7.25 11.48 -12.22
CA PHE A 44 -7.97 12.54 -12.93
C PHE A 44 -7.24 13.87 -12.80
N ASP A 45 -7.35 14.70 -13.84
CA ASP A 45 -6.79 16.04 -13.87
C ASP A 45 -7.81 17.06 -13.31
N LEU A 46 -7.39 17.84 -12.33
CA LEU A 46 -8.16 18.95 -11.76
C LEU A 46 -7.58 20.33 -12.12
N GLY A 47 -6.74 20.42 -13.17
CA GLY A 47 -6.02 21.65 -13.52
C GLY A 47 -4.70 21.76 -12.76
N ASP A 48 -4.68 22.40 -11.61
CA ASP A 48 -3.44 22.60 -10.82
C ASP A 48 -3.07 21.40 -9.93
N SER A 49 -3.96 20.42 -9.81
CA SER A 49 -3.79 19.24 -8.96
C SER A 49 -4.26 17.98 -9.66
N LEU A 50 -4.03 16.83 -9.02
CA LEU A 50 -4.57 15.56 -9.46
C LEU A 50 -5.54 15.01 -8.40
N LEU A 51 -6.55 14.27 -8.87
CA LEU A 51 -7.39 13.44 -8.04
C LEU A 51 -7.00 11.97 -8.25
N PHE A 52 -6.54 11.33 -7.20
CA PHE A 52 -6.34 9.88 -7.15
C PHE A 52 -7.59 9.24 -6.58
N VAL A 53 -8.11 8.21 -7.25
CA VAL A 53 -9.27 7.46 -6.77
C VAL A 53 -8.94 5.96 -6.77
N ALA A 54 -8.89 5.37 -5.59
CA ALA A 54 -8.62 3.94 -5.45
C ALA A 54 -9.89 3.13 -5.71
N SER A 55 -9.81 2.19 -6.65
CA SER A 55 -10.85 1.19 -6.89
C SER A 55 -10.72 0.01 -5.92
N ASP A 56 -11.69 -0.87 -5.95
CA ASP A 56 -11.66 -2.13 -5.21
C ASP A 56 -11.02 -3.28 -6.00
N ARG A 57 -10.44 -2.97 -7.18
CA ARG A 57 -9.66 -3.95 -7.97
C ARG A 57 -8.49 -4.45 -7.14
N ILE A 58 -8.15 -5.72 -7.36
CA ILE A 58 -6.94 -6.34 -6.82
C ILE A 58 -6.13 -6.93 -7.97
N SER A 59 -4.82 -6.81 -7.89
CA SER A 59 -3.89 -7.38 -8.86
C SER A 59 -2.87 -8.26 -8.17
N ALA A 60 -2.52 -9.37 -8.81
CA ALA A 60 -1.42 -10.23 -8.42
C ALA A 60 -0.71 -10.73 -9.68
N TYR A 61 0.62 -10.88 -9.63
CA TYR A 61 1.43 -11.29 -10.79
C TYR A 61 1.18 -10.42 -12.03
N ASP A 62 1.05 -9.10 -11.82
CA ASP A 62 0.73 -8.08 -12.84
C ASP A 62 -0.63 -8.21 -13.54
N CYS A 63 -1.44 -9.19 -13.16
CA CYS A 63 -2.78 -9.39 -13.67
C CYS A 63 -3.82 -8.80 -12.71
N VAL A 64 -4.78 -8.05 -13.25
CA VAL A 64 -5.94 -7.57 -12.49
C VAL A 64 -6.96 -8.68 -12.43
N MET A 65 -7.42 -9.02 -11.23
CA MET A 65 -8.47 -10.03 -11.04
C MET A 65 -9.82 -9.51 -11.57
N PRO A 66 -10.68 -10.37 -12.15
CA PRO A 66 -11.97 -9.94 -12.70
C PRO A 66 -12.96 -9.46 -11.64
N ASN A 67 -12.83 -9.92 -10.41
CA ASN A 67 -13.58 -9.45 -9.27
C ASN A 67 -12.67 -8.69 -8.27
N GLY A 68 -13.26 -7.76 -7.51
CA GLY A 68 -12.53 -6.94 -6.55
C GLY A 68 -12.73 -7.38 -5.10
N ILE A 69 -12.08 -6.66 -4.20
CA ILE A 69 -12.24 -6.82 -2.75
C ILE A 69 -13.06 -5.60 -2.26
N PRO A 70 -14.30 -5.80 -1.78
CA PRO A 70 -15.17 -4.68 -1.38
C PRO A 70 -14.48 -3.74 -0.38
N ARG A 71 -14.57 -2.44 -0.63
CA ARG A 71 -13.99 -1.35 0.17
C ARG A 71 -12.45 -1.36 0.31
N LYS A 72 -11.75 -2.18 -0.48
CA LYS A 72 -10.28 -2.19 -0.50
C LYS A 72 -9.70 -0.80 -0.80
N GLY A 73 -10.27 -0.10 -1.78
CA GLY A 73 -9.83 1.25 -2.14
C GLY A 73 -9.94 2.24 -0.98
N GLU A 74 -10.99 2.12 -0.16
CA GLU A 74 -11.13 2.94 1.05
C GLU A 74 -10.01 2.63 2.06
N VAL A 75 -9.78 1.35 2.36
CA VAL A 75 -8.72 0.94 3.30
C VAL A 75 -7.37 1.51 2.89
N LEU A 76 -6.96 1.32 1.63
CA LEU A 76 -5.65 1.79 1.15
C LEU A 76 -5.52 3.31 1.23
N THR A 77 -6.56 4.03 0.82
CA THR A 77 -6.55 5.50 0.86
C THR A 77 -6.48 6.01 2.30
N GLN A 78 -7.28 5.44 3.22
CA GLN A 78 -7.28 5.87 4.62
C GLN A 78 -5.98 5.50 5.34
N ILE A 79 -5.34 4.37 5.04
CA ILE A 79 -3.99 4.03 5.54
C ILE A 79 -2.96 5.03 5.01
N SER A 80 -3.01 5.37 3.71
CA SER A 80 -2.09 6.37 3.15
C SER A 80 -2.26 7.75 3.80
N HIS A 81 -3.50 8.21 4.00
CA HIS A 81 -3.77 9.45 4.72
C HIS A 81 -3.22 9.42 6.14
N PHE A 82 -3.46 8.32 6.87
CA PHE A 82 -2.93 8.13 8.21
C PHE A 82 -1.39 8.25 8.24
N TRP A 83 -0.69 7.58 7.34
CA TRP A 83 0.76 7.64 7.30
C TRP A 83 1.29 9.01 6.85
N PHE A 84 0.63 9.70 5.93
CA PHE A 84 0.99 11.07 5.58
C PHE A 84 0.87 12.01 6.78
N ASP A 85 -0.15 11.83 7.65
CA ASP A 85 -0.26 12.60 8.89
C ASP A 85 0.88 12.26 9.88
N GLN A 86 1.17 10.95 10.08
CA GLN A 86 2.20 10.51 11.02
C GLN A 86 3.62 10.91 10.59
N THR A 87 3.88 11.04 9.30
CA THR A 87 5.21 11.29 8.74
C THR A 87 5.41 12.72 8.23
N GLU A 88 4.43 13.61 8.35
CA GLU A 88 4.47 14.99 7.87
C GLU A 88 5.70 15.76 8.39
N ALA A 89 6.05 15.58 9.65
CA ALA A 89 7.23 16.20 10.27
C ALA A 89 8.57 15.57 9.83
N LEU A 90 8.53 14.35 9.28
CA LEU A 90 9.74 13.65 8.82
C LEU A 90 10.09 13.99 7.38
N PHE A 91 9.09 14.05 6.50
CA PHE A 91 9.30 14.32 5.09
C PHE A 91 8.06 14.91 4.43
N PRO A 92 8.20 15.94 3.56
CA PRO A 92 7.08 16.55 2.87
C PRO A 92 6.44 15.55 1.88
N ASN A 93 5.12 15.62 1.74
CA ASN A 93 4.36 14.79 0.84
C ASN A 93 3.50 15.59 -0.14
N HIS A 94 2.92 14.90 -1.12
CA HIS A 94 2.17 15.53 -2.20
C HIS A 94 0.69 15.81 -1.88
N ARG A 95 0.18 15.37 -0.73
CA ARG A 95 -1.23 15.54 -0.37
C ARG A 95 -1.58 17.03 -0.19
N LEU A 96 -2.72 17.46 -0.76
CA LEU A 96 -3.23 18.82 -0.67
C LEU A 96 -4.41 18.96 0.28
N ALA A 97 -5.26 17.92 0.41
CA ALA A 97 -6.43 17.95 1.26
C ALA A 97 -6.43 16.79 2.26
N ARG A 98 -6.93 17.03 3.46
CA ARG A 98 -7.09 16.00 4.51
C ARG A 98 -8.46 15.34 4.40
N PRO A 99 -8.62 14.09 4.89
CA PRO A 99 -9.94 13.47 4.98
C PRO A 99 -10.93 14.35 5.76
N GLY A 100 -12.12 14.52 5.18
CA GLY A 100 -13.18 15.35 5.78
C GLY A 100 -13.16 16.82 5.38
N GLU A 101 -12.14 17.30 4.68
CA GLU A 101 -12.17 18.61 4.04
C GLU A 101 -13.12 18.60 2.85
N PRO A 102 -13.81 19.75 2.57
CA PRO A 102 -14.73 19.84 1.44
C PRO A 102 -14.04 19.54 0.11
N LEU A 103 -14.69 18.75 -0.73
CA LEU A 103 -14.23 18.52 -2.08
C LEU A 103 -14.42 19.79 -2.94
N PRO A 104 -13.57 20.04 -3.95
CA PRO A 104 -13.82 21.05 -4.98
C PRO A 104 -15.23 20.92 -5.57
N ALA A 105 -15.88 22.06 -5.89
CA ALA A 105 -17.26 22.09 -6.37
C ALA A 105 -17.52 21.16 -7.57
N ALA A 106 -16.55 21.01 -8.48
CA ALA A 106 -16.63 20.11 -9.62
C ALA A 106 -16.76 18.62 -9.20
N LEU A 107 -16.33 18.24 -8.02
CA LEU A 107 -16.39 16.89 -7.49
C LEU A 107 -17.62 16.63 -6.57
N ALA A 108 -18.34 17.67 -6.17
CA ALA A 108 -19.49 17.54 -5.29
C ALA A 108 -20.56 16.53 -5.76
N PRO A 109 -20.88 16.41 -7.09
CA PRO A 109 -21.83 15.40 -7.56
C PRO A 109 -21.39 13.96 -7.28
N PHE A 110 -20.09 13.71 -7.07
CA PHE A 110 -19.47 12.40 -6.88
C PHE A 110 -19.04 12.14 -5.43
N GLU A 111 -19.41 13.00 -4.50
CA GLU A 111 -18.95 12.95 -3.10
C GLU A 111 -19.11 11.56 -2.49
N LYS A 112 -20.27 10.92 -2.68
CA LYS A 112 -20.55 9.59 -2.15
C LYS A 112 -19.59 8.53 -2.69
N GLU A 113 -19.27 8.58 -3.98
CA GLU A 113 -18.35 7.63 -4.64
C GLU A 113 -16.90 7.89 -4.25
N LEU A 114 -16.52 9.16 -4.11
CA LEU A 114 -15.17 9.59 -3.79
C LEU A 114 -14.83 9.51 -2.30
N ALA A 115 -15.85 9.51 -1.44
CA ALA A 115 -15.67 9.47 0.00
C ALA A 115 -14.73 8.32 0.40
N ARG A 116 -13.75 8.64 1.25
CA ARG A 116 -12.77 7.72 1.84
C ARG A 116 -11.78 7.04 0.86
N ARG A 117 -12.04 7.08 -0.47
CA ARG A 117 -11.20 6.40 -1.48
C ARG A 117 -10.47 7.33 -2.43
N SER A 118 -10.54 8.62 -2.19
CA SER A 118 -9.89 9.64 -3.02
C SER A 118 -8.88 10.48 -2.26
N MET A 119 -7.93 11.03 -2.99
CA MET A 119 -6.90 11.93 -2.48
C MET A 119 -6.61 13.00 -3.52
N ILE A 120 -6.67 14.27 -3.13
CA ILE A 120 -6.23 15.39 -3.97
C ILE A 120 -4.75 15.65 -3.69
N VAL A 121 -3.94 15.65 -4.74
CA VAL A 121 -2.49 15.71 -4.64
C VAL A 121 -1.86 16.73 -5.58
N ARG A 122 -0.69 17.22 -5.23
CA ARG A 122 0.14 18.09 -6.10
C ARG A 122 0.60 17.32 -7.32
N LYS A 123 0.56 17.96 -8.48
CA LYS A 123 1.24 17.47 -9.68
C LYS A 123 2.74 17.42 -9.41
N SER A 124 3.34 16.26 -9.55
CA SER A 124 4.76 16.04 -9.34
C SER A 124 5.30 15.18 -10.48
N ALA A 125 6.54 15.42 -10.88
CA ALA A 125 7.26 14.55 -11.81
C ALA A 125 7.81 13.34 -11.04
N PRO A 126 7.27 12.12 -11.20
CA PRO A 126 7.76 10.94 -10.50
C PRO A 126 9.20 10.63 -10.87
N LEU A 127 10.00 10.19 -9.90
CA LEU A 127 11.33 9.66 -10.19
C LEU A 127 11.21 8.28 -10.85
N PRO A 128 12.11 7.93 -11.79
CA PRO A 128 12.07 6.65 -12.52
C PRO A 128 12.67 5.48 -11.72
N VAL A 129 12.62 5.55 -10.41
CA VAL A 129 13.09 4.50 -9.49
C VAL A 129 12.06 4.24 -8.39
N GLU A 130 11.89 2.99 -8.03
CA GLU A 130 11.13 2.58 -6.85
C GLU A 130 12.07 2.47 -5.65
N CYS A 131 11.71 3.14 -4.57
CA CYS A 131 12.51 3.23 -3.36
C CYS A 131 12.05 2.17 -2.34
N VAL A 132 12.59 0.95 -2.48
CA VAL A 132 12.25 -0.17 -1.59
C VAL A 132 13.17 -0.17 -0.38
N VAL A 133 12.60 -0.30 0.81
CA VAL A 133 13.34 -0.54 2.06
C VAL A 133 12.94 -1.90 2.62
N ARG A 134 13.92 -2.67 3.03
CA ARG A 134 13.72 -4.00 3.63
C ARG A 134 14.29 -4.02 5.05
N GLY A 135 13.46 -4.40 6.01
CA GLY A 135 13.88 -4.74 7.36
C GLY A 135 13.93 -6.25 7.58
N TYR A 136 13.37 -7.00 6.62
CA TYR A 136 13.30 -8.47 6.63
C TYR A 136 13.64 -9.00 5.24
N LEU A 137 14.19 -10.21 5.20
CA LEU A 137 14.66 -10.86 3.99
C LEU A 137 13.54 -11.69 3.34
N ALA A 138 12.72 -11.05 2.49
CA ALA A 138 11.57 -11.67 1.86
C ALA A 138 11.48 -11.37 0.35
N GLY A 139 10.67 -12.13 -0.38
CA GLY A 139 10.36 -11.92 -1.80
C GLY A 139 11.61 -11.90 -2.68
N SER A 140 11.72 -10.91 -3.59
CA SER A 140 12.87 -10.79 -4.51
C SER A 140 14.21 -10.66 -3.77
N GLY A 141 14.24 -9.99 -2.61
CA GLY A 141 15.45 -9.89 -1.79
C GLY A 141 15.92 -11.24 -1.25
N TRP A 142 14.99 -12.09 -0.82
CA TRP A 142 15.32 -13.48 -0.41
C TRP A 142 15.88 -14.30 -1.57
N LEU A 143 15.24 -14.23 -2.73
CA LEU A 143 15.69 -14.96 -3.93
C LEU A 143 17.09 -14.51 -4.39
N GLU A 144 17.41 -13.23 -4.29
CA GLU A 144 18.72 -12.68 -4.64
C GLU A 144 19.78 -13.12 -3.63
N TYR A 145 19.48 -13.03 -2.33
CA TYR A 145 20.37 -13.48 -1.25
C TYR A 145 20.70 -14.97 -1.36
N GLN A 146 19.73 -15.82 -1.65
CA GLN A 146 19.96 -17.26 -1.85
C GLN A 146 21.00 -17.56 -2.96
N ARG A 147 21.04 -16.72 -4.00
CA ARG A 147 21.94 -16.92 -5.15
C ARG A 147 23.35 -16.41 -4.91
N SER A 148 23.49 -15.32 -4.17
CA SER A 148 24.74 -14.56 -4.12
C SER A 148 25.21 -14.14 -2.73
N GLY A 149 24.37 -14.24 -1.71
CA GLY A 149 24.61 -13.63 -0.40
C GLY A 149 24.45 -12.10 -0.39
N LEU A 150 24.01 -11.53 -1.51
CA LEU A 150 23.84 -10.09 -1.70
C LEU A 150 22.37 -9.74 -1.93
N VAL A 151 22.00 -8.48 -1.67
CA VAL A 151 20.73 -7.88 -2.12
C VAL A 151 21.03 -6.49 -2.66
N CYS A 152 20.74 -6.22 -3.91
CA CYS A 152 21.08 -4.96 -4.61
C CYS A 152 22.59 -4.57 -4.47
N GLY A 153 23.48 -5.54 -4.46
CA GLY A 153 24.92 -5.35 -4.24
C GLY A 153 25.35 -5.21 -2.77
N ILE A 154 24.40 -5.20 -1.82
CA ILE A 154 24.69 -5.12 -0.38
C ILE A 154 24.97 -6.52 0.16
N ALA A 155 26.18 -6.74 0.71
CA ALA A 155 26.53 -8.00 1.37
C ALA A 155 25.78 -8.15 2.70
N LEU A 156 25.11 -9.28 2.88
CA LEU A 156 24.39 -9.60 4.11
C LEU A 156 25.13 -10.70 4.89
N PRO A 157 24.90 -10.79 6.21
CA PRO A 157 25.46 -11.88 7.03
C PRO A 157 25.08 -13.27 6.48
N GLY A 158 26.00 -14.22 6.58
CA GLY A 158 25.71 -15.61 6.24
C GLY A 158 24.73 -16.26 7.23
N GLY A 159 24.01 -17.28 6.76
CA GLY A 159 23.10 -18.06 7.59
C GLY A 159 21.71 -17.45 7.81
N LEU A 160 21.36 -16.37 7.11
CA LEU A 160 20.00 -15.86 7.11
C LEU A 160 19.06 -16.85 6.39
N VAL A 161 17.85 -16.98 6.90
CA VAL A 161 16.77 -17.79 6.33
C VAL A 161 15.66 -16.89 5.81
N GLU A 162 14.71 -17.47 5.09
CA GLU A 162 13.56 -16.71 4.60
C GLU A 162 12.85 -15.99 5.75
N CYS A 163 12.45 -14.74 5.50
CA CYS A 163 11.82 -13.86 6.48
C CYS A 163 12.68 -13.53 7.72
N SER A 164 14.01 -13.77 7.73
CA SER A 164 14.89 -13.26 8.79
C SER A 164 14.80 -11.76 8.91
N GLU A 165 14.76 -11.25 10.14
CA GLU A 165 14.96 -9.82 10.41
C GLU A 165 16.41 -9.45 10.10
N LEU A 166 16.62 -8.34 9.39
CA LEU A 166 17.94 -7.83 9.07
C LEU A 166 18.52 -7.04 10.25
N PRO A 167 19.83 -7.09 10.49
CA PRO A 167 20.46 -6.31 11.58
C PRO A 167 20.16 -4.81 11.50
N THR A 168 20.07 -4.28 10.29
CA THR A 168 19.66 -2.92 9.98
C THR A 168 18.80 -2.93 8.71
N PRO A 169 17.80 -2.04 8.59
CA PRO A 169 17.08 -1.88 7.34
C PRO A 169 18.02 -1.48 6.20
N ILE A 170 17.80 -2.03 5.02
CA ILE A 170 18.57 -1.75 3.82
C ILE A 170 17.71 -1.10 2.74
N PHE A 171 18.32 -0.15 2.00
CA PHE A 171 17.71 0.47 0.83
C PHE A 171 18.05 -0.35 -0.40
N THR A 172 17.02 -0.89 -1.06
CA THR A 172 17.13 -1.82 -2.19
C THR A 172 16.27 -1.31 -3.35
N PRO A 173 16.74 -0.30 -4.09
CA PRO A 173 15.95 0.31 -5.15
C PRO A 173 15.62 -0.69 -6.26
N ALA A 174 14.55 -0.41 -7.01
CA ALA A 174 14.20 -1.15 -8.20
C ALA A 174 13.94 -0.20 -9.37
N THR A 175 14.01 -0.73 -10.58
CA THR A 175 13.54 -0.01 -11.77
C THR A 175 12.04 0.21 -11.65
N LYS A 176 11.55 1.26 -12.32
CA LYS A 176 10.12 1.48 -12.51
C LYS A 176 9.79 1.07 -13.94
N ALA A 177 9.51 -0.22 -14.13
CA ALA A 177 9.25 -0.78 -15.46
C ALA A 177 7.92 -0.25 -16.02
N GLU A 178 7.91 0.22 -17.25
CA GLU A 178 6.68 0.54 -17.97
C GLU A 178 5.95 -0.76 -18.41
N THR A 179 6.71 -1.81 -18.68
CA THR A 179 6.22 -3.15 -19.03
C THR A 179 7.06 -4.22 -18.34
N GLY A 180 6.41 -5.29 -17.87
CA GLY A 180 7.09 -6.37 -17.14
C GLY A 180 7.14 -6.14 -15.64
N HIS A 181 8.19 -6.65 -14.99
CA HIS A 181 8.39 -6.57 -13.54
C HIS A 181 9.50 -5.58 -13.20
N ASP A 182 9.34 -4.90 -12.06
CA ASP A 182 10.39 -4.09 -11.46
C ASP A 182 11.57 -4.98 -11.05
N GLU A 183 12.78 -4.60 -11.47
CA GLU A 183 14.00 -5.35 -11.18
C GLU A 183 14.80 -4.66 -10.08
N ASN A 184 15.29 -5.44 -9.12
CA ASN A 184 16.22 -4.94 -8.11
C ASN A 184 17.48 -4.39 -8.79
N ILE A 185 17.89 -3.17 -8.42
CA ILE A 185 19.12 -2.52 -8.92
C ILE A 185 20.00 -2.08 -7.76
N SER A 186 21.30 -1.93 -8.02
CA SER A 186 22.20 -1.36 -7.02
C SER A 186 21.93 0.14 -6.79
N PHE A 187 22.41 0.65 -5.66
CA PHE A 187 22.36 2.09 -5.39
C PHE A 187 23.07 2.91 -6.49
N ASP A 188 24.20 2.44 -7.02
CA ASP A 188 24.96 3.13 -8.06
C ASP A 188 24.19 3.24 -9.38
N VAL A 189 23.44 2.20 -9.73
CA VAL A 189 22.53 2.22 -10.90
C VAL A 189 21.41 3.24 -10.68
N ALA A 190 20.80 3.25 -9.50
CA ALA A 190 19.79 4.25 -9.16
C ALA A 190 20.39 5.68 -9.19
N ALA A 191 21.59 5.87 -8.63
CA ALA A 191 22.29 7.15 -8.64
C ALA A 191 22.65 7.61 -10.06
N THR A 192 22.96 6.70 -10.96
CA THR A 192 23.15 7.01 -12.40
C THR A 192 21.86 7.49 -13.06
N ALA A 193 20.73 6.89 -12.70
CA ALA A 193 19.42 7.22 -13.30
C ALA A 193 18.85 8.57 -12.86
N ILE A 194 19.05 8.95 -11.57
CA ILE A 194 18.41 10.16 -11.00
C ILE A 194 19.40 11.21 -10.49
N GLY A 195 20.70 10.96 -10.58
CA GLY A 195 21.75 11.80 -10.01
C GLY A 195 22.06 11.45 -8.56
N ALA A 196 23.36 11.51 -8.18
CA ALA A 196 23.86 11.06 -6.88
C ALA A 196 23.23 11.82 -5.69
N ASP A 197 23.06 13.14 -5.80
CA ASP A 197 22.42 13.94 -4.74
C ASP A 197 21.00 13.46 -4.46
N LEU A 198 20.19 13.31 -5.50
CA LEU A 198 18.82 12.90 -5.38
C LEU A 198 18.69 11.46 -4.88
N ALA A 199 19.56 10.55 -5.36
CA ALA A 199 19.64 9.17 -4.90
C ALA A 199 19.96 9.08 -3.40
N ASN A 200 20.92 9.86 -2.90
CA ASN A 200 21.20 9.93 -1.46
C ASN A 200 19.99 10.45 -0.67
N ARG A 201 19.35 11.52 -1.14
CA ARG A 201 18.16 12.10 -0.46
C ARG A 201 17.01 11.13 -0.38
N VAL A 202 16.67 10.40 -1.46
CA VAL A 202 15.57 9.42 -1.43
C VAL A 202 15.92 8.19 -0.59
N ARG A 203 17.19 7.72 -0.60
CA ARG A 203 17.66 6.65 0.29
C ARG A 203 17.47 7.02 1.75
N ASP A 204 18.02 8.16 2.15
CA ASP A 204 18.01 8.60 3.55
C ASP A 204 16.57 8.89 4.03
N ALA A 205 15.74 9.49 3.18
CA ALA A 205 14.32 9.68 3.46
C ALA A 205 13.57 8.34 3.62
N SER A 206 13.81 7.39 2.70
CA SER A 206 13.16 6.07 2.73
C SER A 206 13.51 5.29 3.98
N LEU A 207 14.79 5.25 4.35
CA LEU A 207 15.27 4.57 5.57
C LEU A 207 14.68 5.20 6.84
N ARG A 208 14.61 6.54 6.91
CA ARG A 208 14.05 7.25 8.04
C ARG A 208 12.54 7.03 8.17
N LEU A 209 11.80 7.13 7.06
CA LEU A 209 10.36 6.89 7.01
C LEU A 209 10.03 5.43 7.39
N TYR A 210 10.77 4.48 6.83
CA TYR A 210 10.61 3.06 7.15
C TYR A 210 10.87 2.77 8.63
N SER A 211 11.97 3.25 9.18
CA SER A 211 12.34 2.99 10.58
C SER A 211 11.27 3.49 11.54
N PHE A 212 10.78 4.71 11.31
CA PHE A 212 9.65 5.26 12.09
C PHE A 212 8.40 4.39 11.98
N ALA A 213 8.01 4.03 10.75
CA ALA A 213 6.80 3.26 10.49
C ALA A 213 6.90 1.83 11.05
N ARG A 214 8.08 1.18 10.92
CA ARG A 214 8.37 -0.14 11.49
C ARG A 214 8.14 -0.15 13.00
N ASP A 215 8.71 0.81 13.71
CA ASP A 215 8.64 0.86 15.17
C ASP A 215 7.20 1.17 15.62
N PHE A 216 6.53 2.11 14.97
CA PHE A 216 5.13 2.44 15.21
C PHE A 216 4.18 1.25 14.99
N ALA A 217 4.37 0.52 13.87
CA ALA A 217 3.52 -0.63 13.53
C ALA A 217 3.78 -1.84 14.47
N ARG A 218 5.04 -2.04 14.88
CA ARG A 218 5.44 -3.11 15.80
C ARG A 218 4.70 -3.00 17.15
N GLU A 219 4.56 -1.81 17.70
CA GLU A 219 3.77 -1.55 18.91
C GLU A 219 2.28 -1.91 18.77
N ARG A 220 1.79 -2.02 17.54
CA ARG A 220 0.40 -2.36 17.18
C ARG A 220 0.24 -3.79 16.65
N GLY A 221 1.26 -4.63 16.87
CA GLY A 221 1.24 -6.03 16.50
C GLY A 221 1.40 -6.27 15.00
N ILE A 222 1.98 -5.32 14.26
CA ILE A 222 2.26 -5.44 12.82
C ILE A 222 3.77 -5.30 12.57
N ILE A 223 4.34 -6.27 11.86
CA ILE A 223 5.67 -6.18 11.25
C ILE A 223 5.50 -5.65 9.84
N ILE A 224 6.14 -4.51 9.54
CA ILE A 224 6.34 -4.06 8.16
C ILE A 224 7.67 -4.66 7.68
N ALA A 225 7.59 -5.73 6.90
CA ALA A 225 8.80 -6.45 6.48
C ALA A 225 9.60 -5.69 5.43
N ASP A 226 8.92 -5.13 4.48
CA ASP A 226 9.45 -4.21 3.48
C ASP A 226 8.35 -3.26 3.02
N THR A 227 8.75 -2.18 2.38
CA THR A 227 7.85 -1.22 1.76
C THR A 227 8.49 -0.59 0.55
N LYS A 228 7.65 -0.17 -0.38
CA LYS A 228 8.00 0.59 -1.58
C LYS A 228 7.50 2.01 -1.43
N PHE A 229 8.41 2.98 -1.46
CA PHE A 229 8.09 4.40 -1.55
C PHE A 229 8.28 4.89 -2.98
N GLU A 230 7.49 5.89 -3.35
CA GLU A 230 7.68 6.66 -4.57
C GLU A 230 7.94 8.12 -4.21
N PHE A 231 8.85 8.74 -4.94
CA PHE A 231 9.17 10.16 -4.79
C PHE A 231 9.01 10.89 -6.12
N GLY A 232 8.75 12.20 -6.03
CA GLY A 232 8.60 13.04 -7.21
C GLY A 232 9.05 14.47 -6.93
N LEU A 233 9.33 15.20 -7.97
CA LEU A 233 9.70 16.62 -7.92
C LEU A 233 8.51 17.51 -8.25
N CYS A 234 8.23 18.48 -7.38
CA CYS A 234 7.28 19.55 -7.61
C CYS A 234 7.99 20.89 -7.39
N ASN A 235 8.16 21.70 -8.44
CA ASN A 235 8.90 22.98 -8.38
C ASN A 235 10.28 22.87 -7.71
N GLY A 236 11.03 21.79 -8.01
CA GLY A 236 12.34 21.52 -7.43
C GLY A 236 12.31 20.93 -6.01
N GLN A 237 11.16 20.86 -5.37
CA GLN A 237 11.00 20.22 -4.07
C GLN A 237 10.77 18.71 -4.24
N LEU A 238 11.55 17.90 -3.53
CA LEU A 238 11.35 16.45 -3.46
C LEU A 238 10.20 16.14 -2.47
N LEU A 239 9.21 15.39 -2.94
CA LEU A 239 8.02 15.00 -2.19
C LEU A 239 7.89 13.48 -2.17
N LEU A 240 7.38 12.94 -1.05
CA LEU A 240 6.84 11.58 -0.99
C LEU A 240 5.49 11.59 -1.71
N ILE A 241 5.34 10.70 -2.69
CA ILE A 241 4.15 10.64 -3.55
C ILE A 241 3.53 9.25 -3.55
N ASP A 242 2.41 9.12 -4.24
CA ASP A 242 1.65 7.88 -4.42
C ASP A 242 1.00 7.38 -3.11
N GLU A 243 0.77 6.09 -2.98
CA GLU A 243 0.34 5.47 -1.72
C GLU A 243 1.55 5.15 -0.85
N VAL A 244 1.35 5.16 0.46
CA VAL A 244 2.45 4.96 1.41
C VAL A 244 2.08 3.95 2.48
N LEU A 245 2.97 2.95 2.69
CA LEU A 245 2.88 1.99 3.79
C LEU A 245 1.49 1.31 3.90
N THR A 246 0.96 0.90 2.75
CA THR A 246 -0.30 0.17 2.65
C THR A 246 -0.04 -1.33 2.46
N PRO A 247 -1.03 -2.19 2.68
CA PRO A 247 -0.91 -3.61 2.33
C PRO A 247 -0.66 -3.90 0.84
N ASP A 248 -0.80 -2.91 -0.04
CA ASP A 248 -0.49 -3.04 -1.46
C ASP A 248 0.96 -2.67 -1.80
N SER A 249 1.56 -1.73 -1.06
CA SER A 249 2.95 -1.28 -1.23
C SER A 249 3.93 -1.90 -0.24
N SER A 250 3.44 -2.71 0.73
CA SER A 250 4.25 -3.24 1.82
C SER A 250 3.85 -4.68 2.16
N ARG A 251 4.78 -5.45 2.74
CA ARG A 251 4.46 -6.72 3.40
C ARG A 251 4.14 -6.48 4.86
N PHE A 252 2.93 -6.82 5.27
CA PHE A 252 2.46 -6.70 6.64
C PHE A 252 2.24 -8.07 7.26
N TRP A 253 2.98 -8.39 8.32
CA TRP A 253 2.86 -9.65 9.04
C TRP A 253 2.35 -9.43 10.46
N PRO A 254 1.51 -10.33 11.01
CA PRO A 254 1.18 -10.32 12.43
C PRO A 254 2.43 -10.66 13.25
N SER A 255 2.76 -9.83 14.24
CA SER A 255 3.97 -10.01 15.05
C SER A 255 3.90 -11.21 15.99
N ASP A 256 2.68 -11.60 16.41
CA ASP A 256 2.42 -12.71 17.34
C ASP A 256 2.68 -14.10 16.72
N SER A 257 2.53 -14.19 15.40
CA SER A 257 2.72 -15.45 14.65
C SER A 257 3.98 -15.49 13.81
N TYR A 258 4.80 -14.45 13.86
CA TYR A 258 6.06 -14.37 13.09
C TYR A 258 7.04 -15.48 13.49
N ARG A 259 7.57 -16.17 12.49
CA ARG A 259 8.60 -17.21 12.63
C ARG A 259 9.55 -17.16 11.43
N PRO A 260 10.85 -16.86 11.61
CA PRO A 260 11.81 -16.93 10.50
C PRO A 260 11.95 -18.34 9.94
N GLY A 261 12.37 -18.46 8.70
CA GLY A 261 12.59 -19.75 8.02
C GLY A 261 11.36 -20.35 7.34
N GLN A 262 10.26 -19.62 7.32
CA GLN A 262 9.03 -20.05 6.65
C GLN A 262 8.22 -18.87 6.12
N ALA A 263 7.27 -19.16 5.22
CA ALA A 263 6.30 -18.18 4.76
C ALA A 263 5.46 -17.64 5.93
N GLN A 264 5.19 -16.32 5.93
CA GLN A 264 4.48 -15.66 7.01
C GLN A 264 2.98 -15.51 6.71
N PRO A 265 2.10 -15.66 7.71
CA PRO A 265 0.76 -15.10 7.62
C PRO A 265 0.85 -13.61 7.28
N SER A 266 -0.08 -13.08 6.48
CA SER A 266 0.01 -11.67 6.07
C SER A 266 -1.34 -10.98 6.10
N PHE A 267 -1.29 -9.64 6.22
CA PHE A 267 -2.43 -8.74 6.04
C PHE A 267 -2.49 -8.13 4.63
N ASP A 268 -1.60 -8.56 3.74
CA ASP A 268 -1.42 -8.04 2.39
C ASP A 268 -1.86 -9.03 1.31
N LYS A 269 -1.46 -8.76 0.06
CA LYS A 269 -1.78 -9.58 -1.12
C LYS A 269 -1.21 -11.01 -1.10
N GLN A 270 -0.35 -11.36 -0.15
CA GLN A 270 0.29 -12.69 -0.14
C GLN A 270 -0.76 -13.81 -0.02
N PHE A 271 -1.82 -13.58 0.77
CA PHE A 271 -2.92 -14.54 0.87
C PHE A 271 -3.59 -14.86 -0.48
N VAL A 272 -3.77 -13.83 -1.33
CA VAL A 272 -4.30 -14.02 -2.69
C VAL A 272 -3.26 -14.71 -3.58
N ARG A 273 -1.99 -14.33 -3.47
CA ARG A 273 -0.90 -14.99 -4.22
C ARG A 273 -0.77 -16.45 -3.88
N ASP A 274 -0.87 -16.82 -2.60
CA ASP A 274 -0.81 -18.21 -2.13
C ASP A 274 -1.94 -19.05 -2.75
N TYR A 275 -3.17 -18.51 -2.72
CA TYR A 275 -4.31 -19.14 -3.39
C TYR A 275 -4.06 -19.33 -4.89
N LEU A 276 -3.66 -18.26 -5.60
CA LEU A 276 -3.41 -18.31 -7.04
C LEU A 276 -2.26 -19.25 -7.42
N SER A 277 -1.25 -19.39 -6.56
CA SER A 277 -0.13 -20.30 -6.79
C SER A 277 -0.52 -21.76 -6.68
N GLY A 278 -1.63 -22.06 -6.01
CA GLY A 278 -2.22 -23.42 -5.94
C GLY A 278 -3.06 -23.80 -7.16
N LEU A 279 -3.28 -22.86 -8.10
CA LEU A 279 -4.06 -23.08 -9.31
C LEU A 279 -3.16 -23.48 -10.48
N ALA A 280 -3.71 -24.23 -11.43
CA ALA A 280 -3.11 -24.47 -12.75
C ALA A 280 -3.29 -23.24 -13.65
N TRP A 281 -2.65 -22.11 -13.29
CA TRP A 281 -2.68 -20.85 -14.01
C TRP A 281 -1.25 -20.36 -14.23
N ASP A 282 -0.94 -19.98 -15.46
CA ASP A 282 0.40 -19.58 -15.89
C ASP A 282 0.81 -18.15 -15.51
N LYS A 283 -0.03 -17.46 -14.70
CA LYS A 283 0.16 -16.07 -14.25
C LYS A 283 0.13 -15.04 -15.37
N THR A 284 -0.54 -15.36 -16.48
CA THR A 284 -0.81 -14.45 -17.59
C THR A 284 -2.31 -14.12 -17.71
N PRO A 285 -2.70 -13.00 -18.33
CA PRO A 285 -4.11 -12.70 -18.60
C PRO A 285 -4.77 -13.73 -19.53
N PRO A 286 -6.06 -14.08 -19.31
CA PRO A 286 -6.95 -13.55 -18.28
C PRO A 286 -6.72 -14.18 -16.92
N ALA A 287 -6.80 -13.36 -15.86
CA ALA A 287 -6.69 -13.85 -14.50
C ALA A 287 -7.97 -14.62 -14.07
N PRO A 288 -7.84 -15.68 -13.24
CA PRO A 288 -9.00 -16.40 -12.73
C PRO A 288 -9.79 -15.55 -11.71
N PRO A 289 -11.10 -15.75 -11.57
CA PRO A 289 -11.88 -15.11 -10.52
C PRO A 289 -11.50 -15.66 -9.14
N LEU A 290 -11.53 -14.78 -8.13
CA LEU A 290 -11.34 -15.18 -6.75
C LEU A 290 -12.65 -15.75 -6.18
N PRO A 291 -12.65 -16.90 -5.50
CA PRO A 291 -13.83 -17.39 -4.78
C PRO A 291 -14.28 -16.44 -3.68
N ASP A 292 -15.57 -16.42 -3.36
CA ASP A 292 -16.14 -15.52 -2.36
C ASP A 292 -15.48 -15.64 -0.97
N ASN A 293 -15.09 -16.85 -0.57
CA ASN A 293 -14.38 -17.05 0.69
C ASN A 293 -12.96 -16.46 0.69
N ILE A 294 -12.29 -16.40 -0.47
CA ILE A 294 -10.98 -15.73 -0.63
C ILE A 294 -11.17 -14.22 -0.60
N VAL A 295 -12.20 -13.70 -1.30
CA VAL A 295 -12.57 -12.29 -1.26
C VAL A 295 -12.86 -11.84 0.16
N ALA A 296 -13.74 -12.53 0.89
CA ALA A 296 -14.12 -12.19 2.26
C ALA A 296 -12.93 -12.24 3.24
N LYS A 297 -12.09 -13.27 3.16
CA LYS A 297 -10.89 -13.37 3.99
C LYS A 297 -9.87 -12.28 3.67
N THR A 298 -9.70 -11.94 2.40
CA THR A 298 -8.81 -10.85 1.99
C THR A 298 -9.33 -9.52 2.51
N GLN A 299 -10.62 -9.23 2.36
CA GLN A 299 -11.25 -8.04 2.92
C GLN A 299 -11.00 -7.94 4.43
N ALA A 300 -11.27 -9.01 5.19
CA ALA A 300 -11.08 -9.03 6.63
C ALA A 300 -9.63 -8.69 7.03
N LYS A 301 -8.63 -9.19 6.29
CA LYS A 301 -7.20 -8.88 6.52
C LYS A 301 -6.88 -7.39 6.29
N TYR A 302 -7.41 -6.77 5.24
CA TYR A 302 -7.21 -5.34 4.97
C TYR A 302 -7.85 -4.48 6.06
N PHE A 303 -9.07 -4.82 6.50
CA PHE A 303 -9.75 -4.11 7.59
C PHE A 303 -9.01 -4.28 8.93
N GLU A 304 -8.48 -5.48 9.20
CA GLU A 304 -7.70 -5.71 10.42
C GLU A 304 -6.40 -4.91 10.43
N ALA A 305 -5.69 -4.85 9.30
CA ALA A 305 -4.50 -4.00 9.17
C ALA A 305 -4.84 -2.53 9.46
N TYR A 306 -5.92 -2.01 8.86
CA TYR A 306 -6.38 -0.65 9.11
C TYR A 306 -6.70 -0.42 10.60
N ARG A 307 -7.50 -1.29 11.21
CA ARG A 307 -7.91 -1.17 12.60
C ARG A 307 -6.71 -1.20 13.55
N ARG A 308 -5.77 -2.14 13.35
CA ARG A 308 -4.56 -2.24 14.19
C ARG A 308 -3.70 -0.98 14.08
N LEU A 309 -3.43 -0.51 12.85
CA LEU A 309 -2.60 0.69 12.64
C LEU A 309 -3.21 1.95 13.19
N THR A 310 -4.50 2.18 12.93
CA THR A 310 -5.15 3.46 13.18
C THR A 310 -5.93 3.50 14.48
N SER A 311 -6.23 2.34 15.09
CA SER A 311 -7.16 2.18 16.23
C SER A 311 -8.57 2.72 15.93
N ARG A 312 -8.97 2.72 14.64
CA ARG A 312 -10.27 3.21 14.14
C ARG A 312 -11.00 2.13 13.36
N GLU A 313 -12.33 2.24 13.32
CA GLU A 313 -13.14 1.48 12.36
C GLU A 313 -13.29 2.30 11.06
N LEU A 314 -13.36 1.59 9.91
CA LEU A 314 -13.44 2.21 8.59
C LEU A 314 -14.88 2.67 8.28
#